data_7d4da6c5e48cf0b310be3725002b3f3e
#
_entry.id   7d4da6c5e48cf0b310be3725002b3f3e
#
_cell.length_a   1.000
_cell.length_b   1.000
_cell.length_c   1.000
_cell.angle_alpha   90.00
_cell.angle_beta   90.00
_cell.angle_gamma   90.00
#
_symmetry.space_group_name_H-M   'P 1'
#
loop_
_entity.id
_entity.type
_entity.pdbx_description
1 polymer ?
#
loop_
_entity_poly.entity_id
_entity_poly.type
_entity_poly.pdbx_seq_one_letter_code
_entity_poly.pdbx_strand_id
1 'polypeptide(L)'
;MIRAKNLTKFYGGKRALGPITFEIDDGETVGFLGLNGAGKTTALRILACDLRPSAGTIEVGGKDVVIEPHEVRKKIGFLPENPPLYMDMRVTDYLTFAGELRGMTRAEVKKRMSSVLDVTDLHDVQDEPIGTLSHGFRQRVGVAQAIIHDPQFLILDEPTRGLDPVQIVEMRNLIHDLKEKHTVLISSHILTEISQTCDRLLVLGRGRMLGVGTEGELAGQESEIRSIHVTVRPPSGDDPKGQIKKVLASVDGVKSVGQAFEQGGGLSFDCATTKDCRADVCRAVVAAKLDLIKLDYARGELENTFIRLVGGADGSN
;
A
#
# COMPACT_ATOMS: atom_id res chain seq x y z
N MET A 1 5.07 13.38 13.58
CA MET A 1 3.60 13.30 13.55
C MET A 1 3.03 14.16 12.42
N ILE A 2 2.11 13.61 11.62
CA ILE A 2 1.35 14.32 10.58
C ILE A 2 -0.10 14.41 11.03
N ARG A 3 -0.73 15.58 10.87
CA ARG A 3 -2.15 15.80 11.20
C ARG A 3 -2.88 16.53 10.09
N ALA A 4 -3.92 15.92 9.56
CA ALA A 4 -4.82 16.51 8.58
C ALA A 4 -6.21 16.67 9.21
N LYS A 5 -6.82 17.87 9.09
CA LYS A 5 -8.17 18.17 9.59
C LYS A 5 -9.02 18.73 8.48
N ASN A 6 -10.09 18.02 8.13
CA ASN A 6 -11.07 18.39 7.10
C ASN A 6 -10.40 18.78 5.76
N LEU A 7 -9.28 18.12 5.45
CA LEU A 7 -8.49 18.40 4.25
C LEU A 7 -9.34 18.22 3.01
N THR A 8 -9.43 19.25 2.19
CA THR A 8 -10.30 19.28 1.00
C THR A 8 -9.57 19.92 -0.18
N LYS A 9 -9.77 19.36 -1.38
CA LYS A 9 -9.25 19.91 -2.63
C LYS A 9 -10.31 19.88 -3.72
N PHE A 10 -10.48 21.04 -4.35
CA PHE A 10 -11.27 21.21 -5.57
C PHE A 10 -10.35 21.57 -6.74
N TYR A 11 -10.66 21.06 -7.93
CA TYR A 11 -10.13 21.52 -9.20
C TYR A 11 -11.32 22.08 -10.01
N GLY A 12 -11.36 23.41 -10.12
CA GLY A 12 -12.58 24.08 -10.59
C GLY A 12 -13.78 23.72 -9.71
N GLY A 13 -14.87 23.28 -10.32
CA GLY A 13 -16.09 22.84 -9.59
C GLY A 13 -16.04 21.38 -9.10
N LYS A 14 -15.03 20.59 -9.48
CA LYS A 14 -14.95 19.17 -9.14
C LYS A 14 -14.15 18.96 -7.85
N ARG A 15 -14.77 18.31 -6.85
CA ARG A 15 -14.06 17.87 -5.65
C ARG A 15 -13.19 16.65 -5.98
N ALA A 16 -11.89 16.78 -5.77
CA ALA A 16 -10.93 15.70 -5.95
C ALA A 16 -10.56 15.01 -4.63
N LEU A 17 -10.69 15.71 -3.49
CA LEU A 17 -10.37 15.20 -2.16
C LEU A 17 -11.22 15.88 -1.10
N GLY A 18 -11.61 15.12 -0.08
CA GLY A 18 -12.12 15.59 1.21
C GLY A 18 -13.63 15.81 1.31
N PRO A 19 -14.05 16.26 2.49
CA PRO A 19 -13.17 16.45 3.66
C PRO A 19 -12.62 15.12 4.19
N ILE A 20 -11.30 15.06 4.46
CA ILE A 20 -10.67 13.93 5.13
C ILE A 20 -9.91 14.40 6.38
N THR A 21 -9.94 13.58 7.42
CA THR A 21 -9.22 13.81 8.68
C THR A 21 -8.46 12.56 9.04
N PHE A 22 -7.16 12.69 9.32
CA PHE A 22 -6.30 11.58 9.72
C PHE A 22 -5.07 12.09 10.47
N GLU A 23 -4.47 11.19 11.24
CA GLU A 23 -3.20 11.42 11.94
C GLU A 23 -2.25 10.26 11.62
N ILE A 24 -0.94 10.55 11.57
CA ILE A 24 0.14 9.58 11.40
C ILE A 24 1.17 9.87 12.46
N ASP A 25 1.49 8.87 13.26
CA ASP A 25 2.46 8.99 14.34
C ASP A 25 3.91 8.88 13.83
N ASP A 26 4.86 9.36 14.62
CA ASP A 26 6.27 9.25 14.27
C ASP A 26 6.70 7.78 14.31
N GLY A 27 7.47 7.36 13.29
CA GLY A 27 7.93 5.98 13.12
C GLY A 27 6.90 5.02 12.52
N GLU A 28 5.67 5.48 12.24
CA GLU A 28 4.62 4.66 11.63
C GLU A 28 4.81 4.55 10.11
N THR A 29 4.51 3.38 9.55
CA THR A 29 4.41 3.17 8.10
C THR A 29 2.95 3.04 7.71
N VAL A 30 2.44 4.04 6.99
CA VAL A 30 1.02 4.14 6.63
C VAL A 30 0.82 4.03 5.13
N GLY A 31 -0.16 3.22 4.75
CA GLY A 31 -0.55 3.04 3.35
C GLY A 31 -1.79 3.85 2.96
N PHE A 32 -1.70 4.66 1.92
CA PHE A 32 -2.87 5.21 1.22
C PHE A 32 -3.32 4.23 0.14
N LEU A 33 -4.41 3.51 0.40
CA LEU A 33 -5.00 2.56 -0.54
C LEU A 33 -6.21 3.19 -1.24
N GLY A 34 -6.33 2.98 -2.55
CA GLY A 34 -7.49 3.46 -3.30
C GLY A 34 -7.31 3.29 -4.81
N LEU A 35 -8.42 3.19 -5.55
CA LEU A 35 -8.39 3.14 -7.01
C LEU A 35 -7.82 4.43 -7.62
N ASN A 36 -7.51 4.37 -8.91
CA ASN A 36 -7.11 5.56 -9.66
C ASN A 36 -8.21 6.63 -9.60
N GLY A 37 -7.81 7.87 -9.31
CA GLY A 37 -8.75 8.97 -9.10
C GLY A 37 -9.38 9.04 -7.70
N ALA A 38 -9.02 8.16 -6.75
CA ALA A 38 -9.52 8.20 -5.37
C ALA A 38 -9.05 9.43 -4.56
N GLY A 39 -8.04 10.17 -5.06
CA GLY A 39 -7.51 11.35 -4.39
C GLY A 39 -6.16 11.15 -3.68
N LYS A 40 -5.54 9.95 -3.78
CA LYS A 40 -4.26 9.62 -3.15
C LYS A 40 -3.16 10.63 -3.51
N THR A 41 -2.78 10.72 -4.78
CA THR A 41 -1.77 11.66 -5.27
C THR A 41 -2.08 13.11 -4.90
N THR A 42 -3.36 13.51 -4.89
CA THR A 42 -3.78 14.85 -4.45
C THR A 42 -3.43 15.07 -2.98
N ALA A 43 -3.72 14.11 -2.10
CA ALA A 43 -3.39 14.19 -0.67
C ALA A 43 -1.87 14.24 -0.46
N LEU A 44 -1.10 13.37 -1.14
CA LEU A 44 0.35 13.32 -1.03
C LEU A 44 1.03 14.60 -1.53
N ARG A 45 0.56 15.17 -2.64
CA ARG A 45 1.06 16.45 -3.15
C ARG A 45 0.78 17.63 -2.22
N ILE A 46 -0.35 17.62 -1.50
CA ILE A 46 -0.62 18.64 -0.48
C ILE A 46 0.36 18.46 0.69
N LEU A 47 0.57 17.24 1.18
CA LEU A 47 1.54 16.90 2.22
C LEU A 47 2.96 17.35 1.84
N ALA A 48 3.36 17.09 0.61
CA ALA A 48 4.68 17.47 0.08
C ALA A 48 4.83 18.98 -0.20
N CYS A 49 3.84 19.81 0.14
CA CYS A 49 3.79 21.25 -0.17
C CYS A 49 3.88 21.56 -1.67
N ASP A 50 3.53 20.62 -2.56
CA ASP A 50 3.48 20.79 -4.01
C ASP A 50 2.10 21.31 -4.47
N LEU A 51 1.08 21.16 -3.63
CA LEU A 51 -0.28 21.59 -3.91
C LEU A 51 -0.91 22.23 -2.68
N ARG A 52 -1.59 23.37 -2.83
CA ARG A 52 -2.35 23.98 -1.74
C ARG A 52 -3.73 23.33 -1.59
N PRO A 53 -4.19 23.03 -0.35
CA PRO A 53 -5.55 22.61 -0.13
C PRO A 53 -6.54 23.74 -0.46
N SER A 54 -7.80 23.38 -0.74
CA SER A 54 -8.89 24.35 -0.93
C SER A 54 -9.57 24.70 0.38
N ALA A 55 -9.56 23.77 1.35
CA ALA A 55 -10.07 23.97 2.72
C ALA A 55 -9.42 22.94 3.66
N GLY A 56 -9.58 23.16 4.95
CA GLY A 56 -8.95 22.34 6.00
C GLY A 56 -7.49 22.71 6.23
N THR A 57 -6.84 22.01 7.15
CA THR A 57 -5.44 22.24 7.54
C THR A 57 -4.66 20.93 7.51
N ILE A 58 -3.36 21.05 7.33
CA ILE A 58 -2.44 19.92 7.44
C ILE A 58 -1.13 20.39 8.04
N GLU A 59 -0.67 19.66 9.05
CA GLU A 59 0.58 19.91 9.75
C GLU A 59 1.52 18.72 9.61
N VAL A 60 2.80 18.99 9.43
CA VAL A 60 3.88 18.00 9.39
C VAL A 60 4.97 18.41 10.38
N GLY A 61 5.21 17.56 11.39
CA GLY A 61 6.17 17.88 12.43
C GLY A 61 5.88 19.21 13.16
N GLY A 62 4.58 19.51 13.36
CA GLY A 62 4.09 20.74 14.04
C GLY A 62 4.15 22.00 13.17
N LYS A 63 4.37 21.88 11.85
CA LYS A 63 4.43 22.99 10.90
C LYS A 63 3.31 22.90 9.87
N ASP A 64 2.57 23.98 9.65
CA ASP A 64 1.51 24.04 8.65
C ASP A 64 2.11 24.09 7.24
N VAL A 65 1.60 23.22 6.34
CA VAL A 65 2.12 23.07 4.98
C VAL A 65 1.89 24.31 4.08
N VAL A 66 0.93 25.16 4.43
CA VAL A 66 0.59 26.38 3.68
C VAL A 66 1.35 27.60 4.21
N ILE A 67 1.50 27.67 5.54
CA ILE A 67 2.10 28.82 6.23
C ILE A 67 3.64 28.71 6.24
N GLU A 68 4.17 27.50 6.51
CA GLU A 68 5.60 27.25 6.65
C GLU A 68 6.12 26.18 5.66
N PRO A 69 5.84 26.29 4.35
CA PRO A 69 6.12 25.22 3.39
C PRO A 69 7.63 24.92 3.25
N HIS A 70 8.50 25.91 3.48
CA HIS A 70 9.96 25.71 3.40
C HIS A 70 10.45 24.84 4.56
N GLU A 71 9.95 25.07 5.77
CA GLU A 71 10.32 24.28 6.96
C GLU A 71 9.75 22.85 6.86
N VAL A 72 8.56 22.71 6.31
CA VAL A 72 7.95 21.39 6.05
C VAL A 72 8.78 20.62 5.01
N ARG A 73 9.18 21.25 3.89
CA ARG A 73 9.97 20.58 2.84
C ARG A 73 11.34 20.09 3.32
N LYS A 74 11.94 20.71 4.33
CA LYS A 74 13.19 20.22 4.95
C LYS A 74 12.99 18.91 5.69
N LYS A 75 11.77 18.65 6.18
CA LYS A 75 11.42 17.45 6.96
C LYS A 75 10.86 16.34 6.10
N ILE A 76 10.51 16.59 4.84
CA ILE A 76 9.86 15.65 3.94
C ILE A 76 10.76 15.24 2.78
N GLY A 77 10.93 13.95 2.59
CA GLY A 77 11.34 13.36 1.32
C GLY A 77 10.10 13.00 0.50
N PHE A 78 10.09 13.32 -0.78
CA PHE A 78 8.96 13.03 -1.66
C PHE A 78 9.41 12.37 -2.95
N LEU A 79 8.87 11.17 -3.21
CA LEU A 79 8.92 10.48 -4.49
C LEU A 79 7.54 10.61 -5.13
N PRO A 80 7.36 11.45 -6.15
CA PRO A 80 6.12 11.46 -6.92
C PRO A 80 6.04 10.25 -7.85
N GLU A 81 4.84 9.90 -8.31
CA GLU A 81 4.56 8.80 -9.23
C GLU A 81 5.46 8.81 -10.49
N ASN A 82 5.80 10.00 -10.99
CA ASN A 82 6.77 10.22 -12.06
C ASN A 82 7.86 11.16 -11.53
N PRO A 83 9.01 10.64 -11.08
CA PRO A 83 10.08 11.46 -10.54
C PRO A 83 10.63 12.44 -11.60
N PRO A 84 10.79 13.73 -11.28
CA PRO A 84 11.33 14.73 -12.19
C PRO A 84 12.86 14.61 -12.29
N LEU A 85 13.34 13.56 -12.94
CA LEU A 85 14.76 13.28 -13.09
C LEU A 85 15.37 14.06 -14.25
N TYR A 86 16.59 14.55 -14.07
CA TYR A 86 17.39 15.19 -15.12
C TYR A 86 18.20 14.12 -15.86
N MET A 87 17.70 13.69 -17.02
CA MET A 87 18.20 12.51 -17.74
C MET A 87 19.66 12.62 -18.19
N ASP A 88 20.16 13.82 -18.45
CA ASP A 88 21.53 14.07 -18.88
C ASP A 88 22.53 14.16 -17.71
N MET A 89 22.05 14.23 -16.47
CA MET A 89 22.90 14.26 -15.29
C MET A 89 23.33 12.85 -14.87
N ARG A 90 24.55 12.73 -14.33
CA ARG A 90 24.95 11.52 -13.62
C ARG A 90 24.19 11.40 -12.31
N VAL A 91 24.03 10.16 -11.81
CA VAL A 91 23.31 9.91 -10.55
C VAL A 91 23.89 10.76 -9.41
N THR A 92 25.21 10.75 -9.20
CA THR A 92 25.88 11.52 -8.13
C THR A 92 25.72 13.02 -8.28
N ASP A 93 25.77 13.54 -9.51
CA ASP A 93 25.57 14.98 -9.78
C ASP A 93 24.12 15.38 -9.47
N TYR A 94 23.15 14.57 -9.89
CA TYR A 94 21.75 14.81 -9.61
C TYR A 94 21.44 14.76 -8.10
N LEU A 95 21.97 13.76 -7.38
CA LEU A 95 21.80 13.66 -5.92
C LEU A 95 22.45 14.84 -5.20
N THR A 96 23.59 15.31 -5.68
CA THR A 96 24.24 16.52 -5.15
C THR A 96 23.34 17.75 -5.34
N PHE A 97 22.83 17.93 -6.53
CA PHE A 97 21.88 19.01 -6.85
C PHE A 97 20.61 18.93 -5.99
N ALA A 98 20.03 17.72 -5.83
CA ALA A 98 18.84 17.52 -5.00
C ALA A 98 19.08 17.87 -3.53
N GLY A 99 20.24 17.50 -2.97
CA GLY A 99 20.62 17.85 -1.60
C GLY A 99 20.82 19.37 -1.42
N GLU A 100 21.50 20.03 -2.36
CA GLU A 100 21.67 21.49 -2.33
C GLU A 100 20.32 22.23 -2.39
N LEU A 101 19.36 21.75 -3.20
CA LEU A 101 18.00 22.31 -3.24
C LEU A 101 17.25 22.16 -1.91
N ARG A 102 17.61 21.18 -1.09
CA ARG A 102 17.07 20.97 0.26
C ARG A 102 17.81 21.75 1.34
N GLY A 103 18.81 22.55 0.95
CA GLY A 103 19.59 23.42 1.82
C GLY A 103 20.82 22.78 2.44
N MET A 104 21.24 21.60 1.95
CA MET A 104 22.49 20.98 2.35
C MET A 104 23.69 21.68 1.70
N THR A 105 24.79 21.76 2.40
CA THR A 105 26.09 22.09 1.81
C THR A 105 26.64 20.90 1.02
N ARG A 106 27.52 21.15 0.05
CA ARG A 106 28.21 20.06 -0.70
C ARG A 106 28.97 19.11 0.19
N ALA A 107 29.53 19.58 1.29
CA ALA A 107 30.23 18.75 2.26
C ALA A 107 29.28 17.78 2.98
N GLU A 108 28.08 18.23 3.36
CA GLU A 108 27.04 17.40 3.94
C GLU A 108 26.52 16.36 2.95
N VAL A 109 26.26 16.76 1.71
CA VAL A 109 25.85 15.84 0.65
C VAL A 109 26.91 14.76 0.43
N LYS A 110 28.19 15.17 0.30
CA LYS A 110 29.30 14.21 0.13
C LYS A 110 29.38 13.20 1.29
N LYS A 111 29.16 13.66 2.51
CA LYS A 111 29.13 12.77 3.70
C LYS A 111 27.99 11.77 3.65
N ARG A 112 26.83 12.16 3.14
CA ARG A 112 25.62 11.32 3.03
C ARG A 112 25.62 10.39 1.80
N MET A 113 26.34 10.77 0.74
CA MET A 113 26.28 10.11 -0.57
C MET A 113 26.47 8.60 -0.49
N SER A 114 27.55 8.14 0.15
CA SER A 114 27.83 6.70 0.25
C SER A 114 26.67 5.94 0.87
N SER A 115 26.19 6.40 2.03
CA SER A 115 25.08 5.72 2.73
C SER A 115 23.77 5.71 1.95
N VAL A 116 23.51 6.72 1.13
CA VAL A 116 22.34 6.79 0.26
C VAL A 116 22.50 5.81 -0.91
N LEU A 117 23.66 5.78 -1.54
CA LEU A 117 23.97 4.82 -2.62
C LEU A 117 23.91 3.37 -2.13
N ASP A 118 24.39 3.11 -0.89
CA ASP A 118 24.31 1.79 -0.25
C ASP A 118 22.86 1.34 -0.11
N VAL A 119 22.02 2.15 0.56
CA VAL A 119 20.62 1.80 0.84
C VAL A 119 19.79 1.66 -0.44
N THR A 120 20.08 2.47 -1.47
CA THR A 120 19.33 2.45 -2.72
C THR A 120 19.93 1.53 -3.79
N ASP A 121 21.06 0.86 -3.49
CA ASP A 121 21.78 -0.03 -4.39
C ASP A 121 22.09 0.64 -5.75
N LEU A 122 22.76 1.81 -5.68
CA LEU A 122 23.11 2.63 -6.83
C LEU A 122 24.61 2.77 -7.08
N HIS A 123 25.46 2.07 -6.32
CA HIS A 123 26.92 2.19 -6.44
C HIS A 123 27.43 1.88 -7.84
N ASP A 124 26.93 0.81 -8.47
CA ASP A 124 27.39 0.36 -9.77
C ASP A 124 27.06 1.32 -10.92
N VAL A 125 26.04 2.19 -10.70
CA VAL A 125 25.53 3.11 -11.72
C VAL A 125 25.70 4.59 -11.31
N GLN A 126 26.41 4.87 -10.23
CA GLN A 126 26.53 6.21 -9.65
C GLN A 126 27.10 7.29 -10.60
N ASP A 127 27.95 6.87 -11.53
CA ASP A 127 28.59 7.75 -12.52
C ASP A 127 27.91 7.71 -13.89
N GLU A 128 26.84 6.91 -14.05
CA GLU A 128 26.08 6.79 -15.29
C GLU A 128 25.08 7.95 -15.43
N PRO A 129 24.81 8.40 -16.67
CA PRO A 129 23.70 9.29 -16.94
C PRO A 129 22.36 8.64 -16.59
N ILE A 130 21.47 9.35 -15.89
CA ILE A 130 20.17 8.83 -15.47
C ILE A 130 19.34 8.31 -16.66
N GLY A 131 19.47 8.93 -17.83
CA GLY A 131 18.75 8.56 -19.04
C GLY A 131 19.10 7.18 -19.58
N THR A 132 20.27 6.64 -19.26
CA THR A 132 20.72 5.30 -19.70
C THR A 132 20.21 4.18 -18.78
N LEU A 133 19.73 4.53 -17.60
CA LEU A 133 19.30 3.56 -16.58
C LEU A 133 17.96 2.90 -16.93
N SER A 134 17.77 1.66 -16.44
CA SER A 134 16.47 0.99 -16.47
C SER A 134 15.41 1.78 -15.68
N HIS A 135 14.13 1.44 -15.87
CA HIS A 135 13.06 2.07 -15.10
C HIS A 135 13.23 1.84 -13.59
N GLY A 136 13.59 0.64 -13.18
CA GLY A 136 13.84 0.30 -11.78
C GLY A 136 14.97 1.12 -11.15
N PHE A 137 16.10 1.26 -11.85
CA PHE A 137 17.18 2.13 -11.37
C PHE A 137 16.77 3.60 -11.30
N ARG A 138 16.02 4.12 -12.27
CA ARG A 138 15.46 5.48 -12.20
C ARG A 138 14.55 5.67 -10.99
N GLN A 139 13.75 4.67 -10.67
CA GLN A 139 12.89 4.70 -9.49
C GLN A 139 13.72 4.73 -8.19
N ARG A 140 14.80 3.95 -8.11
CA ARG A 140 15.77 3.99 -6.99
C ARG A 140 16.47 5.35 -6.88
N VAL A 141 16.85 5.99 -8.00
CA VAL A 141 17.35 7.38 -8.01
C VAL A 141 16.30 8.35 -7.47
N GLY A 142 15.02 8.13 -7.80
CA GLY A 142 13.90 8.89 -7.24
C GLY A 142 13.76 8.72 -5.72
N VAL A 143 13.97 7.53 -5.18
CA VAL A 143 14.02 7.32 -3.72
C VAL A 143 15.26 7.96 -3.12
N ALA A 144 16.44 7.80 -3.74
CA ALA A 144 17.70 8.36 -3.28
C ALA A 144 17.63 9.91 -3.11
N GLN A 145 17.04 10.61 -4.09
CA GLN A 145 16.83 12.07 -3.97
C GLN A 145 15.84 12.43 -2.85
N ALA A 146 14.88 11.57 -2.54
CA ALA A 146 13.94 11.82 -1.47
C ALA A 146 14.59 11.66 -0.08
N ILE A 147 15.63 10.82 0.07
CA ILE A 147 16.28 10.56 1.36
C ILE A 147 17.64 11.25 1.57
N ILE A 148 18.20 11.91 0.56
CA ILE A 148 19.56 12.49 0.64
C ILE A 148 19.72 13.48 1.79
N HIS A 149 18.68 14.25 2.11
CA HIS A 149 18.68 15.26 3.17
C HIS A 149 18.20 14.74 4.54
N ASP A 150 18.11 13.41 4.71
CA ASP A 150 17.72 12.73 5.95
C ASP A 150 16.36 13.20 6.52
N PRO A 151 15.29 13.12 5.74
CA PRO A 151 13.99 13.63 6.15
C PRO A 151 13.38 12.83 7.30
N GLN A 152 12.60 13.47 8.16
CA GLN A 152 11.82 12.78 9.20
C GLN A 152 10.67 11.97 8.59
N PHE A 153 10.05 12.49 7.52
CA PHE A 153 8.89 11.90 6.84
C PHE A 153 9.23 11.58 5.39
N LEU A 154 8.92 10.37 4.96
CA LEU A 154 9.12 9.92 3.59
C LEU A 154 7.76 9.62 2.94
N ILE A 155 7.48 10.29 1.84
CA ILE A 155 6.24 10.16 1.08
C ILE A 155 6.57 9.53 -0.27
N LEU A 156 5.97 8.36 -0.56
CA LEU A 156 6.20 7.58 -1.77
C LEU A 156 4.87 7.38 -2.52
N ASP A 157 4.75 8.01 -3.68
CA ASP A 157 3.55 7.91 -4.52
C ASP A 157 3.73 6.81 -5.57
N GLU A 158 3.05 5.66 -5.40
CA GLU A 158 3.08 4.47 -6.27
C GLU A 158 4.53 3.98 -6.56
N PRO A 159 5.38 3.73 -5.54
CA PRO A 159 6.82 3.48 -5.71
C PRO A 159 7.14 2.22 -6.53
N THR A 160 6.22 1.26 -6.62
CA THR A 160 6.36 -0.02 -7.34
C THR A 160 5.79 0.01 -8.76
N ARG A 161 5.22 1.14 -9.17
CA ARG A 161 4.54 1.24 -10.46
C ARG A 161 5.48 1.02 -11.64
N GLY A 162 5.11 0.09 -12.53
CA GLY A 162 5.86 -0.22 -13.75
C GLY A 162 7.14 -1.02 -13.52
N LEU A 163 7.36 -1.52 -12.31
CA LEU A 163 8.42 -2.45 -11.98
C LEU A 163 8.01 -3.89 -12.29
N ASP A 164 8.98 -4.73 -12.65
CA ASP A 164 8.77 -6.16 -12.76
C ASP A 164 8.67 -6.84 -11.37
N PRO A 165 8.23 -8.11 -11.28
CA PRO A 165 8.03 -8.78 -9.99
C PRO A 165 9.27 -8.86 -9.10
N VAL A 166 10.47 -8.96 -9.68
CA VAL A 166 11.73 -8.99 -8.92
C VAL A 166 12.00 -7.61 -8.34
N GLN A 167 11.92 -6.57 -9.16
CA GLN A 167 12.11 -5.18 -8.75
C GLN A 167 11.09 -4.73 -7.70
N ILE A 168 9.85 -5.24 -7.74
CA ILE A 168 8.83 -4.98 -6.71
C ILE A 168 9.29 -5.52 -5.35
N VAL A 169 9.86 -6.73 -5.31
CA VAL A 169 10.38 -7.30 -4.07
C VAL A 169 11.56 -6.48 -3.54
N GLU A 170 12.48 -6.10 -4.42
CA GLU A 170 13.64 -5.27 -4.08
C GLU A 170 13.21 -3.89 -3.55
N MET A 171 12.24 -3.23 -4.20
CA MET A 171 11.70 -1.95 -3.75
C MET A 171 11.02 -2.07 -2.39
N ARG A 172 10.31 -3.17 -2.12
CA ARG A 172 9.73 -3.42 -0.79
C ARG A 172 10.79 -3.57 0.28
N ASN A 173 11.86 -4.31 0.01
CA ASN A 173 12.98 -4.46 0.94
C ASN A 173 13.62 -3.08 1.23
N LEU A 174 13.87 -2.28 0.20
CA LEU A 174 14.35 -0.91 0.35
C LEU A 174 13.43 -0.08 1.25
N ILE A 175 12.13 -0.12 1.04
CA ILE A 175 11.15 0.61 1.88
C ILE A 175 11.17 0.07 3.31
N HIS A 176 11.33 -1.24 3.49
CA HIS A 176 11.44 -1.86 4.82
C HIS A 176 12.67 -1.35 5.59
N ASP A 177 13.81 -1.19 4.92
CA ASP A 177 15.02 -0.66 5.55
C ASP A 177 14.86 0.84 5.90
N LEU A 178 14.12 1.58 5.07
CA LEU A 178 13.85 3.01 5.30
C LEU A 178 12.89 3.27 6.46
N LYS A 179 11.93 2.37 6.73
CA LYS A 179 10.97 2.54 7.83
C LYS A 179 11.60 2.52 9.23
N GLU A 180 12.80 1.95 9.38
CA GLU A 180 13.52 1.95 10.64
C GLU A 180 13.95 3.37 11.08
N LYS A 181 14.10 4.30 10.12
CA LYS A 181 14.61 5.65 10.35
C LYS A 181 13.61 6.75 10.04
N HIS A 182 12.59 6.45 9.27
CA HIS A 182 11.66 7.44 8.76
C HIS A 182 10.22 7.04 9.09
N THR A 183 9.35 8.02 9.31
CA THR A 183 7.90 7.83 9.19
C THR A 183 7.56 7.76 7.71
N VAL A 184 6.95 6.66 7.26
CA VAL A 184 6.76 6.41 5.83
C VAL A 184 5.28 6.44 5.45
N LEU A 185 4.97 7.16 4.40
CA LEU A 185 3.64 7.21 3.80
C LEU A 185 3.72 6.73 2.35
N ILE A 186 3.03 5.64 2.04
CA ILE A 186 3.09 4.99 0.73
C ILE A 186 1.69 5.02 0.11
N SER A 187 1.57 5.39 -1.16
CA SER A 187 0.35 5.13 -1.92
C SER A 187 0.47 3.88 -2.78
N SER A 188 -0.61 3.13 -2.88
CA SER A 188 -0.78 2.09 -3.89
C SER A 188 -2.26 1.89 -4.23
N HIS A 189 -2.52 1.36 -5.40
CA HIS A 189 -3.83 0.84 -5.79
C HIS A 189 -3.89 -0.70 -5.67
N ILE A 190 -2.78 -1.34 -5.30
CA ILE A 190 -2.63 -2.78 -5.14
C ILE A 190 -2.58 -3.10 -3.64
N LEU A 191 -3.65 -3.74 -3.15
CA LEU A 191 -3.81 -4.04 -1.74
C LEU A 191 -2.70 -4.95 -1.20
N THR A 192 -2.36 -6.02 -1.93
CA THR A 192 -1.34 -6.99 -1.50
C THR A 192 0.07 -6.43 -1.39
N GLU A 193 0.38 -5.34 -2.11
CA GLU A 193 1.66 -4.67 -1.98
C GLU A 193 1.74 -3.84 -0.71
N ILE A 194 0.66 -3.11 -0.41
CA ILE A 194 0.65 -2.14 0.68
C ILE A 194 0.43 -2.81 2.04
N SER A 195 -0.38 -3.88 2.09
CA SER A 195 -0.66 -4.61 3.33
C SER A 195 0.56 -5.34 3.91
N GLN A 196 1.48 -5.76 3.05
CA GLN A 196 2.74 -6.40 3.45
C GLN A 196 3.81 -5.43 3.95
N THR A 197 3.62 -4.14 3.70
CA THR A 197 4.66 -3.12 3.96
C THR A 197 4.25 -2.16 5.08
N CYS A 198 2.94 -1.89 5.21
CA CYS A 198 2.41 -0.86 6.09
C CYS A 198 1.84 -1.43 7.39
N ASP A 199 1.99 -0.67 8.47
CA ASP A 199 1.44 -1.01 9.78
C ASP A 199 -0.06 -0.71 9.84
N ARG A 200 -0.52 0.31 9.11
CA ARG A 200 -1.91 0.77 9.03
C ARG A 200 -2.25 1.31 7.64
N LEU A 201 -3.51 1.17 7.26
CA LEU A 201 -4.04 1.59 5.97
C LEU A 201 -5.06 2.73 6.13
N LEU A 202 -5.00 3.67 5.24
CA LEU A 202 -5.99 4.72 5.01
C LEU A 202 -6.65 4.46 3.65
N VAL A 203 -7.88 3.95 3.66
CA VAL A 203 -8.61 3.59 2.44
C VAL A 203 -9.35 4.79 1.90
N LEU A 204 -9.04 5.18 0.67
CA LEU A 204 -9.65 6.31 -0.03
C LEU A 204 -10.53 5.84 -1.19
N GLY A 205 -11.70 6.45 -1.33
CA GLY A 205 -12.58 6.27 -2.47
C GLY A 205 -13.33 7.55 -2.81
N ARG A 206 -13.31 7.95 -4.09
CA ARG A 206 -13.99 9.17 -4.60
C ARG A 206 -13.69 10.43 -3.78
N GLY A 207 -12.45 10.56 -3.36
CA GLY A 207 -11.97 11.69 -2.57
C GLY A 207 -12.41 11.67 -1.10
N ARG A 208 -12.95 10.57 -0.57
CA ARG A 208 -13.37 10.43 0.83
C ARG A 208 -12.57 9.34 1.54
N MET A 209 -12.44 9.45 2.86
CA MET A 209 -11.94 8.37 3.70
C MET A 209 -13.04 7.32 3.85
N LEU A 210 -12.79 6.09 3.45
CA LEU A 210 -13.71 4.96 3.54
C LEU A 210 -13.41 4.07 4.74
N GLY A 211 -12.16 3.98 5.15
CA GLY A 211 -11.75 3.19 6.30
C GLY A 211 -10.33 3.56 6.76
N VAL A 212 -10.05 3.29 8.03
CA VAL A 212 -8.75 3.49 8.67
C VAL A 212 -8.53 2.33 9.62
N GLY A 213 -7.39 1.66 9.54
CA GLY A 213 -7.05 0.56 10.45
C GLY A 213 -5.97 -0.35 9.90
N THR A 214 -5.60 -1.34 10.68
CA THR A 214 -4.77 -2.46 10.22
C THR A 214 -5.53 -3.29 9.19
N GLU A 215 -4.82 -4.15 8.47
CA GLU A 215 -5.43 -5.11 7.54
C GLU A 215 -6.55 -5.93 8.21
N GLY A 216 -6.29 -6.44 9.43
CA GLY A 216 -7.25 -7.23 10.18
C GLY A 216 -8.49 -6.46 10.65
N GLU A 217 -8.31 -5.19 11.06
CA GLU A 217 -9.41 -4.32 11.46
C GLU A 217 -10.31 -3.95 10.28
N LEU A 218 -9.72 -3.64 9.13
CA LEU A 218 -10.47 -3.32 7.91
C LEU A 218 -11.23 -4.52 7.37
N ALA A 219 -10.65 -5.72 7.43
CA ALA A 219 -11.33 -6.96 7.09
C ALA A 219 -12.46 -7.29 8.06
N GLY A 220 -12.32 -6.95 9.34
CA GLY A 220 -13.30 -7.23 10.40
C GLY A 220 -14.41 -6.20 10.56
N GLN A 221 -14.24 -4.97 10.08
CA GLN A 221 -15.23 -3.89 10.29
C GLN A 221 -16.54 -4.05 9.53
N GLU A 222 -16.59 -4.89 8.48
CA GLU A 222 -17.81 -5.04 7.65
C GLU A 222 -18.46 -6.42 7.63
N SER A 223 -17.87 -7.43 8.24
CA SER A 223 -18.54 -8.74 8.21
C SER A 223 -18.37 -9.55 9.47
N GLU A 224 -19.50 -9.84 10.13
CA GLU A 224 -19.68 -11.03 10.99
C GLU A 224 -19.44 -12.35 10.20
N ILE A 225 -19.19 -12.26 8.89
CA ILE A 225 -19.05 -13.38 7.97
C ILE A 225 -17.61 -13.40 7.45
N ARG A 226 -16.80 -14.25 8.01
CA ARG A 226 -15.47 -14.58 7.46
C ARG A 226 -15.65 -15.61 6.36
N SER A 227 -14.85 -15.53 5.30
CA SER A 227 -14.83 -16.56 4.27
C SER A 227 -13.55 -17.39 4.37
N ILE A 228 -13.66 -18.69 4.34
CA ILE A 228 -12.54 -19.62 4.26
C ILE A 228 -12.52 -20.30 2.89
N HIS A 229 -11.32 -20.47 2.37
CA HIS A 229 -11.04 -21.18 1.13
C HIS A 229 -10.60 -22.60 1.43
N VAL A 230 -11.30 -23.59 0.89
CA VAL A 230 -11.03 -25.01 1.11
C VAL A 230 -10.81 -25.67 -0.24
N THR A 231 -9.66 -26.31 -0.44
CA THR A 231 -9.38 -27.13 -1.62
C THR A 231 -9.23 -28.58 -1.20
N VAL A 232 -10.03 -29.45 -1.78
CA VAL A 232 -10.08 -30.88 -1.50
C VAL A 232 -9.85 -31.66 -2.77
N ARG A 233 -9.08 -32.76 -2.71
CA ARG A 233 -8.96 -33.68 -3.83
C ARG A 233 -10.32 -34.34 -4.09
N PRO A 234 -10.83 -34.34 -5.34
CA PRO A 234 -12.12 -34.94 -5.63
C PRO A 234 -12.10 -36.44 -5.28
N PRO A 235 -13.03 -36.91 -4.46
CA PRO A 235 -13.18 -38.34 -4.20
C PRO A 235 -13.66 -39.06 -5.44
N SER A 236 -13.41 -40.37 -5.52
CA SER A 236 -13.98 -41.23 -6.55
C SER A 236 -15.48 -41.41 -6.31
N GLY A 237 -16.31 -41.10 -7.31
CA GLY A 237 -17.78 -41.27 -7.20
C GLY A 237 -18.54 -40.37 -8.18
N ASP A 238 -19.86 -40.54 -8.25
CA ASP A 238 -20.72 -39.88 -9.22
C ASP A 238 -20.99 -38.39 -8.91
N ASP A 239 -20.88 -37.97 -7.62
CA ASP A 239 -21.08 -36.56 -7.23
C ASP A 239 -20.04 -36.11 -6.18
N PRO A 240 -18.76 -35.91 -6.59
CA PRO A 240 -17.72 -35.45 -5.68
C PRO A 240 -17.98 -34.04 -5.14
N LYS A 241 -18.62 -33.16 -5.93
CA LYS A 241 -18.91 -31.76 -5.54
C LYS A 241 -19.99 -31.75 -4.42
N GLY A 242 -21.04 -32.51 -4.57
CA GLY A 242 -22.11 -32.60 -3.56
C GLY A 242 -21.65 -33.25 -2.26
N GLN A 243 -20.80 -34.27 -2.33
CA GLN A 243 -20.22 -34.90 -1.16
C GLN A 243 -19.37 -33.94 -0.33
N ILE A 244 -18.43 -33.24 -0.96
CA ILE A 244 -17.58 -32.27 -0.27
C ILE A 244 -18.44 -31.13 0.31
N LYS A 245 -19.37 -30.60 -0.48
CA LYS A 245 -20.27 -29.52 -0.04
C LYS A 245 -21.08 -29.89 1.21
N LYS A 246 -21.57 -31.12 1.30
CA LYS A 246 -22.30 -31.63 2.49
C LYS A 246 -21.39 -31.66 3.72
N VAL A 247 -20.17 -32.17 3.59
CA VAL A 247 -19.19 -32.20 4.68
C VAL A 247 -18.88 -30.80 5.18
N LEU A 248 -18.59 -29.85 4.29
CA LEU A 248 -18.27 -28.46 4.65
C LEU A 248 -19.48 -27.77 5.31
N ALA A 249 -20.70 -28.00 4.80
CA ALA A 249 -21.90 -27.38 5.34
C ALA A 249 -22.31 -27.95 6.72
N SER A 250 -21.81 -29.12 7.12
CA SER A 250 -22.10 -29.74 8.44
C SER A 250 -21.26 -29.17 9.58
N VAL A 251 -20.24 -28.36 9.27
CA VAL A 251 -19.33 -27.81 10.28
C VAL A 251 -19.94 -26.58 10.97
N ASP A 252 -19.94 -26.64 12.32
CA ASP A 252 -20.42 -25.50 13.11
C ASP A 252 -19.61 -24.22 12.82
N GLY A 253 -20.32 -23.14 12.54
CA GLY A 253 -19.73 -21.89 12.11
C GLY A 253 -19.71 -21.70 10.60
N VAL A 254 -19.96 -22.70 9.77
CA VAL A 254 -20.13 -22.53 8.31
C VAL A 254 -21.59 -22.12 8.03
N LYS A 255 -21.78 -20.92 7.51
CA LYS A 255 -23.09 -20.36 7.17
C LYS A 255 -23.58 -20.79 5.78
N SER A 256 -22.66 -20.80 4.82
CA SER A 256 -22.94 -21.24 3.45
C SER A 256 -21.68 -21.72 2.75
N VAL A 257 -21.85 -22.64 1.79
CA VAL A 257 -20.76 -23.15 0.93
C VAL A 257 -21.05 -22.70 -0.50
N GLY A 258 -20.10 -22.00 -1.09
CA GLY A 258 -20.17 -21.48 -2.45
C GLY A 258 -20.22 -22.57 -3.53
N GLN A 259 -20.14 -22.15 -4.78
CA GLN A 259 -20.02 -23.08 -5.91
C GLN A 259 -18.61 -23.67 -5.98
N ALA A 260 -18.52 -24.92 -6.40
CA ALA A 260 -17.25 -25.58 -6.62
C ALA A 260 -16.57 -25.08 -7.89
N PHE A 261 -15.27 -24.82 -7.83
CA PHE A 261 -14.43 -24.52 -8.97
C PHE A 261 -13.11 -25.32 -8.90
N GLU A 262 -12.48 -25.54 -10.03
CA GLU A 262 -11.23 -26.30 -10.08
C GLU A 262 -10.03 -25.37 -9.86
N GLN A 263 -9.16 -25.70 -8.89
CA GLN A 263 -7.95 -24.98 -8.62
C GLN A 263 -6.91 -25.90 -7.98
N GLY A 264 -5.64 -25.78 -8.38
CA GLY A 264 -4.52 -26.47 -7.72
C GLY A 264 -4.63 -28.01 -7.71
N GLY A 265 -5.25 -28.60 -8.72
CA GLY A 265 -5.44 -30.06 -8.81
C GLY A 265 -6.54 -30.62 -7.90
N GLY A 266 -7.41 -29.77 -7.37
CA GLY A 266 -8.56 -30.13 -6.53
C GLY A 266 -9.81 -29.33 -6.81
N LEU A 267 -10.89 -29.67 -6.10
CA LEU A 267 -12.12 -28.89 -6.03
C LEU A 267 -12.03 -27.89 -4.90
N SER A 268 -12.20 -26.62 -5.22
CA SER A 268 -12.14 -25.50 -4.29
C SER A 268 -13.52 -24.95 -4.00
N PHE A 269 -13.73 -24.53 -2.75
CA PHE A 269 -14.96 -23.94 -2.25
C PHE A 269 -14.63 -22.74 -1.37
N ASP A 270 -15.36 -21.65 -1.55
CA ASP A 270 -15.37 -20.54 -0.63
C ASP A 270 -16.56 -20.69 0.33
N CYS A 271 -16.29 -20.81 1.62
CA CYS A 271 -17.29 -21.02 2.65
C CYS A 271 -17.44 -19.75 3.50
N ALA A 272 -18.64 -19.16 3.51
CA ALA A 272 -18.94 -18.07 4.44
C ALA A 272 -19.10 -18.64 5.86
N THR A 273 -18.43 -18.02 6.85
CA THR A 273 -18.40 -18.50 8.23
C THR A 273 -18.71 -17.39 9.24
N THR A 274 -19.25 -17.75 10.39
CA THR A 274 -19.55 -16.83 11.49
C THR A 274 -18.40 -16.69 12.50
N LYS A 275 -17.42 -17.59 12.44
CA LYS A 275 -16.22 -17.64 13.30
C LYS A 275 -15.07 -18.31 12.55
N ASP A 276 -13.86 -18.22 13.07
CA ASP A 276 -12.76 -19.04 12.53
C ASP A 276 -13.00 -20.52 12.88
N CYS A 277 -13.49 -21.26 11.90
CA CYS A 277 -13.77 -22.70 12.01
C CYS A 277 -12.81 -23.56 11.17
N ARG A 278 -11.64 -23.03 10.76
CA ARG A 278 -10.67 -23.78 9.94
C ARG A 278 -10.25 -25.11 10.58
N ALA A 279 -9.99 -25.11 11.90
CA ALA A 279 -9.64 -26.33 12.61
C ALA A 279 -10.76 -27.38 12.57
N ASP A 280 -12.02 -26.94 12.68
CA ASP A 280 -13.20 -27.82 12.63
C ASP A 280 -13.44 -28.34 11.22
N VAL A 281 -13.28 -27.49 10.21
CA VAL A 281 -13.33 -27.88 8.79
C VAL A 281 -12.25 -28.90 8.47
N CYS A 282 -11.01 -28.71 8.92
CA CYS A 282 -9.92 -29.67 8.74
C CYS A 282 -10.30 -31.03 9.33
N ARG A 283 -10.81 -31.07 10.58
CA ARG A 283 -11.27 -32.32 11.23
C ARG A 283 -12.39 -33.00 10.47
N ALA A 284 -13.38 -32.25 10.01
CA ALA A 284 -14.52 -32.78 9.27
C ALA A 284 -14.09 -33.37 7.91
N VAL A 285 -13.21 -32.70 7.17
CA VAL A 285 -12.69 -33.19 5.90
C VAL A 285 -11.90 -34.49 6.09
N VAL A 286 -11.01 -34.53 7.10
CA VAL A 286 -10.23 -35.74 7.42
C VAL A 286 -11.13 -36.90 7.92
N ALA A 287 -12.11 -36.62 8.77
CA ALA A 287 -13.09 -37.62 9.26
C ALA A 287 -13.92 -38.20 8.11
N ALA A 288 -14.23 -37.42 7.09
CA ALA A 288 -14.89 -37.86 5.88
C ALA A 288 -13.98 -38.62 4.90
N LYS A 289 -12.72 -38.88 5.27
CA LYS A 289 -11.69 -39.53 4.44
C LYS A 289 -11.46 -38.83 3.12
N LEU A 290 -11.55 -37.50 3.15
CA LEU A 290 -11.21 -36.63 2.01
C LEU A 290 -9.82 -36.06 2.18
N ASP A 291 -9.10 -35.90 1.07
CA ASP A 291 -7.75 -35.35 1.07
C ASP A 291 -7.81 -33.82 1.01
N LEU A 292 -7.49 -33.15 2.12
CA LEU A 292 -7.36 -31.70 2.18
C LEU A 292 -6.05 -31.26 1.49
N ILE A 293 -6.17 -30.44 0.45
CA ILE A 293 -5.00 -29.90 -0.29
C ILE A 293 -4.64 -28.53 0.28
N LYS A 294 -5.66 -27.68 0.53
CA LYS A 294 -5.45 -26.32 1.03
C LYS A 294 -6.61 -25.89 1.92
N LEU A 295 -6.27 -25.17 2.99
CA LEU A 295 -7.24 -24.51 3.87
C LEU A 295 -6.65 -23.20 4.32
N ASP A 296 -7.28 -22.08 3.92
CA ASP A 296 -6.82 -20.73 4.21
C ASP A 296 -8.05 -19.82 4.36
N TYR A 297 -7.82 -18.57 4.78
CA TYR A 297 -8.86 -17.57 4.55
C TYR A 297 -9.05 -17.40 3.04
N ALA A 298 -10.29 -17.17 2.60
CA ALA A 298 -10.53 -16.89 1.19
C ALA A 298 -9.67 -15.68 0.79
N ARG A 299 -8.77 -15.90 -0.18
CA ARG A 299 -7.99 -14.80 -0.75
C ARG A 299 -8.97 -13.81 -1.38
N GLY A 300 -8.93 -12.57 -0.93
CA GLY A 300 -9.82 -11.53 -1.41
C GLY A 300 -10.82 -11.02 -0.37
N GLU A 301 -10.80 -11.47 0.91
CA GLU A 301 -11.65 -10.80 1.91
C GLU A 301 -11.32 -9.31 1.98
N LEU A 302 -10.05 -8.95 2.01
CA LEU A 302 -9.62 -7.56 1.90
C LEU A 302 -9.87 -6.96 0.53
N GLU A 303 -9.59 -7.69 -0.55
CA GLU A 303 -9.89 -7.24 -1.91
C GLU A 303 -11.40 -7.08 -2.09
N ASN A 304 -12.21 -8.01 -1.59
CA ASN A 304 -13.66 -7.93 -1.61
C ASN A 304 -14.17 -6.80 -0.69
N THR A 305 -13.61 -6.63 0.49
CA THR A 305 -13.92 -5.51 1.39
C THR A 305 -13.50 -4.19 0.74
N PHE A 306 -12.33 -4.13 0.14
CA PHE A 306 -11.88 -2.96 -0.62
C PHE A 306 -12.80 -2.67 -1.81
N ILE A 307 -13.18 -3.69 -2.61
CA ILE A 307 -14.11 -3.55 -3.72
C ILE A 307 -15.49 -3.11 -3.21
N ARG A 308 -15.98 -3.63 -2.09
CA ARG A 308 -17.25 -3.22 -1.46
C ARG A 308 -17.17 -1.80 -0.92
N LEU A 309 -16.12 -1.44 -0.19
CA LEU A 309 -15.89 -0.08 0.32
C LEU A 309 -15.84 0.94 -0.83
N VAL A 310 -15.18 0.58 -1.91
CA VAL A 310 -15.05 1.46 -3.09
C VAL A 310 -16.27 1.37 -4.00
N GLY A 311 -16.86 0.17 -4.19
CA GLY A 311 -18.03 -0.09 -5.03
C GLY A 311 -19.36 0.22 -4.37
N GLY A 312 -19.50 0.06 -3.05
CA GLY A 312 -20.71 0.42 -2.28
C GLY A 312 -21.01 1.93 -2.26
N ALA A 313 -20.03 2.75 -2.63
CA ALA A 313 -20.24 4.17 -2.91
C ALA A 313 -21.05 4.43 -4.22
N ASP A 314 -21.39 3.39 -4.99
CA ASP A 314 -22.21 3.51 -6.21
C ASP A 314 -23.73 3.47 -5.98
N GLY A 315 -24.19 3.09 -4.77
CA GLY A 315 -25.61 2.83 -4.46
C GLY A 315 -26.39 3.94 -3.76
N SER A 316 -25.81 5.11 -3.50
CA SER A 316 -26.52 6.23 -2.86
C SER A 316 -26.37 7.51 -3.69
N ASN A 317 -27.20 7.63 -4.68
CA ASN A 317 -27.67 8.89 -5.25
C ASN A 317 -29.11 9.10 -4.84
#